data_9b6edcf1d6405c1e7af1a0cc03460c8c
#
_entry.id   9b6edcf1d6405c1e7af1a0cc03460c8c
#
_cell.length_a   1.000
_cell.length_b   1.000
_cell.length_c   1.000
_cell.angle_alpha   90.00
_cell.angle_beta   90.00
_cell.angle_gamma   90.00
#
_symmetry.space_group_name_H-M   'P 1'
#
loop_
_entity.id
_entity.type
_entity.pdbx_description
1 polymer ?
#
loop_
_entity_poly.entity_id
_entity_poly.type
_entity_poly.pdbx_seq_one_letter_code
_entity_poly.pdbx_strand_id
1 'polypeptide(L)'
;VAVAIAYWIRYDLQWFATVDEAYFVSYRAFIPISLALTLLLLGIYKLSGVYNPPRGASWFDEVYRLLTGTATGIILIVFVIVLLFRPLFYSRLIFFYAGLLIVVLLSAARLGKRVLRTYLRRRGLGVDRLLIVGAGEVGRTVMRNIVAHPSLGYHVVGFVDDDPEKGSTKIGRFEALGNTANIPRLVKELAIDEVIVTLPWMYHRKIVSIIAQCERERVRVRIVPDIFQMTLSHLDVEDLGGVPMIGV
;
A
#
# COMPACT_ATOMS: atom_id res chain seq x y z
N VAL A 1 -8.57 -0.86 -23.46
CA VAL A 1 -9.57 -1.91 -23.18
C VAL A 1 -10.88 -1.27 -22.72
N ALA A 2 -10.93 -0.55 -21.58
CA ALA A 2 -12.19 0.01 -21.05
C ALA A 2 -12.94 0.90 -22.06
N VAL A 3 -12.22 1.81 -22.74
CA VAL A 3 -12.82 2.70 -23.77
C VAL A 3 -13.34 1.88 -24.97
N ALA A 4 -12.63 0.82 -25.37
CA ALA A 4 -13.10 -0.06 -26.46
C ALA A 4 -14.38 -0.79 -26.10
N ILE A 5 -14.46 -1.32 -24.87
CA ILE A 5 -15.68 -1.97 -24.35
C ILE A 5 -16.82 -0.95 -24.22
N ALA A 6 -16.53 0.26 -23.72
CA ALA A 6 -17.50 1.35 -23.62
C ALA A 6 -18.05 1.76 -25.00
N TYR A 7 -17.16 1.81 -26.00
CA TYR A 7 -17.56 2.06 -27.39
C TYR A 7 -18.50 0.96 -27.91
N TRP A 8 -18.12 -0.31 -27.75
CA TRP A 8 -18.93 -1.46 -28.17
C TRP A 8 -20.30 -1.46 -27.48
N ILE A 9 -20.37 -1.21 -26.17
CA ILE A 9 -21.64 -1.08 -25.42
C ILE A 9 -22.50 0.06 -26.00
N ARG A 10 -21.88 1.20 -26.35
CA ARG A 10 -22.61 2.39 -26.77
C ARG A 10 -23.07 2.37 -28.22
N TYR A 11 -22.21 1.91 -29.12
CA TYR A 11 -22.44 2.01 -30.55
C TYR A 11 -22.90 0.70 -31.19
N ASP A 12 -22.39 -0.45 -30.74
CA ASP A 12 -22.77 -1.75 -31.29
C ASP A 12 -23.99 -2.35 -30.56
N LEU A 13 -23.96 -2.40 -29.22
CA LEU A 13 -25.06 -2.90 -28.41
C LEU A 13 -26.20 -1.88 -28.21
N GLN A 14 -25.92 -0.58 -28.36
CA GLN A 14 -26.86 0.53 -28.16
C GLN A 14 -27.64 0.45 -26.82
N TRP A 15 -26.94 0.03 -25.76
CA TRP A 15 -27.56 -0.17 -24.44
C TRP A 15 -27.99 1.17 -23.86
N PHE A 16 -29.23 1.25 -23.33
CA PHE A 16 -29.92 2.39 -22.75
C PHE A 16 -30.41 3.49 -23.71
N ALA A 17 -29.87 3.67 -24.90
CA ALA A 17 -30.36 4.63 -25.88
C ALA A 17 -29.87 4.29 -27.28
N THR A 18 -30.75 4.36 -28.26
CA THR A 18 -30.39 4.22 -29.70
C THR A 18 -29.48 5.38 -30.13
N VAL A 19 -28.54 5.11 -31.02
CA VAL A 19 -27.69 6.14 -31.65
C VAL A 19 -28.26 6.42 -33.02
N ASP A 20 -28.64 7.68 -33.26
CA ASP A 20 -29.05 8.13 -34.58
C ASP A 20 -27.85 8.05 -35.53
N GLU A 21 -28.05 7.60 -36.77
CA GLU A 21 -26.97 7.44 -37.76
C GLU A 21 -26.18 8.75 -37.99
N ALA A 22 -26.85 9.89 -37.83
CA ALA A 22 -26.21 11.20 -37.92
C ALA A 22 -25.14 11.48 -36.87
N TYR A 23 -25.16 10.75 -35.74
CA TYR A 23 -24.23 10.89 -34.60
C TYR A 23 -23.30 9.69 -34.42
N PHE A 24 -23.20 8.84 -35.45
CA PHE A 24 -22.29 7.71 -35.42
C PHE A 24 -20.84 8.16 -35.61
N VAL A 25 -20.01 7.96 -34.59
CA VAL A 25 -18.58 8.31 -34.63
C VAL A 25 -17.76 7.02 -34.69
N SER A 26 -16.86 6.95 -35.69
CA SER A 26 -15.97 5.79 -35.85
C SER A 26 -15.05 5.63 -34.63
N TYR A 27 -14.77 4.38 -34.24
CA TYR A 27 -13.85 4.05 -33.14
C TYR A 27 -12.46 4.69 -33.31
N ARG A 28 -12.00 4.89 -34.55
CA ARG A 28 -10.70 5.54 -34.83
C ARG A 28 -10.59 6.94 -34.25
N ALA A 29 -11.70 7.68 -34.18
CA ALA A 29 -11.74 9.01 -33.58
C ALA A 29 -11.54 9.00 -32.04
N PHE A 30 -11.84 7.87 -31.39
CA PHE A 30 -11.64 7.70 -29.95
C PHE A 30 -10.22 7.28 -29.57
N ILE A 31 -9.39 6.81 -30.51
CA ILE A 31 -8.03 6.36 -30.23
C ILE A 31 -7.17 7.48 -29.59
N PRO A 32 -7.06 8.70 -30.18
CA PRO A 32 -6.26 9.76 -29.57
C PRO A 32 -6.81 10.19 -28.20
N ILE A 33 -8.14 10.22 -28.04
CA ILE A 33 -8.79 10.57 -26.78
C ILE A 33 -8.50 9.50 -25.71
N SER A 34 -8.56 8.22 -26.09
CA SER A 34 -8.26 7.11 -25.17
C SER A 34 -6.79 7.11 -24.74
N LEU A 35 -5.88 7.48 -25.62
CA LEU A 35 -4.47 7.64 -25.30
C LEU A 35 -4.25 8.80 -24.33
N ALA A 36 -4.82 9.98 -24.65
CA ALA A 36 -4.74 11.17 -23.79
C ALA A 36 -5.34 10.90 -22.40
N LEU A 37 -6.52 10.27 -22.34
CA LEU A 37 -7.15 9.87 -21.07
C LEU A 37 -6.26 8.89 -20.29
N THR A 38 -5.64 7.93 -20.95
CA THR A 38 -4.75 6.97 -20.29
C THR A 38 -3.55 7.67 -19.66
N LEU A 39 -2.88 8.56 -20.40
CA LEU A 39 -1.74 9.33 -19.90
C LEU A 39 -2.14 10.24 -18.73
N LEU A 40 -3.28 10.92 -18.86
CA LEU A 40 -3.84 11.77 -17.81
C LEU A 40 -4.14 10.98 -16.54
N LEU A 41 -4.80 9.82 -16.65
CA LEU A 41 -5.11 8.96 -15.52
C LEU A 41 -3.85 8.40 -14.84
N LEU A 42 -2.82 8.03 -15.61
CA LEU A 42 -1.53 7.61 -15.05
C LEU A 42 -0.92 8.73 -14.18
N GLY A 43 -0.95 9.97 -14.66
CA GLY A 43 -0.49 11.14 -13.91
C GLY A 43 -1.30 11.36 -12.62
N ILE A 44 -2.63 11.40 -12.73
CA ILE A 44 -3.54 11.60 -11.59
C ILE A 44 -3.36 10.49 -10.55
N TYR A 45 -3.30 9.24 -10.97
CA TYR A 45 -3.13 8.10 -10.06
C TYR A 45 -1.76 8.12 -9.35
N LYS A 46 -0.71 8.62 -10.03
CA LYS A 46 0.59 8.81 -9.41
C LYS A 46 0.52 9.89 -8.32
N LEU A 47 -0.08 11.04 -8.62
CA LEU A 47 -0.25 12.15 -7.68
C LEU A 47 -1.16 11.79 -6.49
N SER A 48 -2.23 11.04 -6.74
CA SER A 48 -3.18 10.60 -5.71
C SER A 48 -2.68 9.41 -4.88
N GLY A 49 -1.44 8.94 -5.07
CA GLY A 49 -0.86 7.83 -4.30
C GLY A 49 -1.54 6.48 -4.54
N VAL A 50 -2.26 6.32 -5.65
CA VAL A 50 -2.99 5.09 -6.01
C VAL A 50 -2.04 3.91 -6.21
N TYR A 51 -0.77 4.17 -6.60
CA TYR A 51 0.24 3.12 -6.82
C TYR A 51 0.92 2.65 -5.53
N ASN A 52 0.95 3.49 -4.50
CA ASN A 52 1.62 3.20 -3.22
C ASN A 52 0.61 3.27 -2.07
N PRO A 53 -0.36 2.34 -2.00
CA PRO A 53 -1.28 2.33 -0.87
C PRO A 53 -0.53 2.03 0.42
N PRO A 54 -0.85 2.71 1.53
CA PRO A 54 -0.27 2.39 2.82
C PRO A 54 -0.59 0.94 3.20
N ARG A 55 0.36 0.26 3.86
CA ARG A 55 0.14 -1.11 4.35
C ARG A 55 -1.00 -1.09 5.37
N GLY A 56 -2.02 -1.91 5.13
CA GLY A 56 -3.23 -1.95 5.97
C GLY A 56 -4.39 -1.11 5.44
N ALA A 57 -4.23 -0.42 4.29
CA ALA A 57 -5.35 0.29 3.66
C ALA A 57 -6.52 -0.66 3.39
N SER A 58 -7.73 -0.20 3.71
CA SER A 58 -8.95 -0.91 3.38
C SER A 58 -9.13 -1.02 1.86
N TRP A 59 -9.79 -2.08 1.40
CA TRP A 59 -10.16 -2.20 0.00
C TRP A 59 -11.06 -1.03 -0.44
N PHE A 60 -11.93 -0.56 0.44
CA PHE A 60 -12.81 0.59 0.17
C PHE A 60 -12.02 1.87 -0.08
N ASP A 61 -10.93 2.13 0.66
CA ASP A 61 -10.07 3.30 0.45
C ASP A 61 -9.38 3.24 -0.92
N GLU A 62 -8.98 2.06 -1.36
CA GLU A 62 -8.39 1.86 -2.68
C GLU A 62 -9.42 2.13 -3.80
N VAL A 63 -10.65 1.61 -3.66
CA VAL A 63 -11.74 1.84 -4.63
C VAL A 63 -12.12 3.32 -4.66
N TYR A 64 -12.23 3.97 -3.51
CA TYR A 64 -12.54 5.39 -3.41
C TYR A 64 -11.49 6.26 -4.13
N ARG A 65 -10.19 5.98 -3.93
CA ARG A 65 -9.11 6.68 -4.65
C ARG A 65 -9.14 6.44 -6.15
N LEU A 66 -9.49 5.23 -6.59
CA LEU A 66 -9.67 4.93 -8.01
C LEU A 66 -10.86 5.71 -8.59
N LEU A 67 -11.97 5.73 -7.89
CA LEU A 67 -13.20 6.41 -8.30
C LEU A 67 -12.97 7.93 -8.41
N THR A 68 -12.41 8.54 -7.39
CA THR A 68 -12.13 9.99 -7.39
C THR A 68 -11.10 10.37 -8.46
N GLY A 69 -10.01 9.61 -8.59
CA GLY A 69 -9.00 9.86 -9.63
C GLY A 69 -9.57 9.68 -11.05
N THR A 70 -10.39 8.65 -11.28
CA THR A 70 -11.05 8.44 -12.58
C THR A 70 -12.05 9.54 -12.89
N ALA A 71 -12.88 9.93 -11.92
CA ALA A 71 -13.84 11.02 -12.10
C ALA A 71 -13.13 12.34 -12.44
N THR A 72 -12.08 12.68 -11.70
CA THR A 72 -11.25 13.87 -11.99
C THR A 72 -10.66 13.82 -13.40
N GLY A 73 -10.11 12.67 -13.82
CA GLY A 73 -9.54 12.50 -15.14
C GLY A 73 -10.58 12.63 -16.26
N ILE A 74 -11.78 12.09 -16.07
CA ILE A 74 -12.86 12.23 -17.05
C ILE A 74 -13.35 13.67 -17.14
N ILE A 75 -13.53 14.35 -16.01
CA ILE A 75 -13.96 15.75 -15.99
C ILE A 75 -12.92 16.61 -16.75
N LEU A 76 -11.64 16.40 -16.48
CA LEU A 76 -10.58 17.15 -17.15
C LEU A 76 -10.53 16.87 -18.65
N ILE A 77 -10.61 15.61 -19.08
CA ILE A 77 -10.56 15.29 -20.52
C ILE A 77 -11.79 15.82 -21.26
N VAL A 78 -12.98 15.73 -20.65
CA VAL A 78 -14.20 16.29 -21.22
C VAL A 78 -14.11 17.80 -21.31
N PHE A 79 -13.58 18.47 -20.29
CA PHE A 79 -13.35 19.91 -20.30
C PHE A 79 -12.41 20.33 -21.45
N VAL A 80 -11.29 19.62 -21.63
CA VAL A 80 -10.33 19.87 -22.72
C VAL A 80 -10.99 19.66 -24.09
N ILE A 81 -11.78 18.59 -24.26
CA ILE A 81 -12.49 18.31 -25.53
C ILE A 81 -13.46 19.45 -25.83
N VAL A 82 -14.27 19.90 -24.87
CA VAL A 82 -15.24 20.99 -25.07
C VAL A 82 -14.54 22.30 -25.41
N LEU A 83 -13.37 22.57 -24.78
CA LEU A 83 -12.64 23.82 -25.01
C LEU A 83 -11.96 23.87 -26.36
N LEU A 84 -11.32 22.76 -26.79
CA LEU A 84 -10.47 22.72 -27.97
C LEU A 84 -11.19 22.25 -29.25
N PHE A 85 -12.22 21.39 -29.10
CA PHE A 85 -12.89 20.69 -30.19
C PHE A 85 -14.40 20.96 -30.22
N ARG A 86 -14.77 22.23 -30.43
CA ARG A 86 -16.17 22.73 -30.42
C ARG A 86 -17.22 21.95 -31.23
N PRO A 87 -16.94 21.26 -32.36
CA PRO A 87 -17.99 20.58 -33.12
C PRO A 87 -18.04 19.09 -32.96
N LEU A 88 -17.36 18.46 -31.97
CA LEU A 88 -17.35 17.00 -31.85
C LEU A 88 -18.57 16.53 -31.06
N PHE A 89 -19.53 15.93 -31.78
CA PHE A 89 -20.73 15.28 -31.21
C PHE A 89 -20.40 13.94 -30.55
N TYR A 90 -19.51 13.95 -29.52
CA TYR A 90 -19.27 12.72 -28.76
C TYR A 90 -20.44 12.43 -27.82
N SER A 91 -20.88 11.19 -27.84
CA SER A 91 -21.90 10.74 -26.87
C SER A 91 -21.34 10.86 -25.44
N ARG A 92 -22.00 11.67 -24.60
CA ARG A 92 -21.62 11.87 -23.18
C ARG A 92 -21.62 10.54 -22.41
N LEU A 93 -22.49 9.61 -22.80
CA LEU A 93 -22.62 8.30 -22.19
C LEU A 93 -21.34 7.43 -22.34
N ILE A 94 -20.53 7.62 -23.39
CA ILE A 94 -19.31 6.84 -23.57
C ILE A 94 -18.29 7.12 -22.46
N PHE A 95 -18.19 8.38 -22.02
CA PHE A 95 -17.29 8.75 -20.93
C PHE A 95 -17.76 8.17 -19.60
N PHE A 96 -19.07 8.13 -19.39
CA PHE A 96 -19.66 7.48 -18.21
C PHE A 96 -19.37 5.97 -18.19
N TYR A 97 -19.61 5.27 -19.31
CA TYR A 97 -19.31 3.82 -19.41
C TYR A 97 -17.81 3.56 -19.29
N ALA A 98 -16.98 4.36 -19.94
CA ALA A 98 -15.53 4.23 -19.83
C ALA A 98 -15.06 4.40 -18.38
N GLY A 99 -15.56 5.41 -17.69
CA GLY A 99 -15.22 5.65 -16.28
C GLY A 99 -15.64 4.50 -15.37
N LEU A 100 -16.89 4.05 -15.50
CA LEU A 100 -17.40 2.91 -14.73
C LEU A 100 -16.55 1.65 -14.99
N LEU A 101 -16.27 1.34 -16.26
CA LEU A 101 -15.48 0.19 -16.65
C LEU A 101 -14.03 0.29 -16.15
N ILE A 102 -13.40 1.47 -16.19
CA ILE A 102 -12.05 1.68 -15.66
C ILE A 102 -12.04 1.35 -14.16
N VAL A 103 -12.97 1.90 -13.39
CA VAL A 103 -13.05 1.65 -11.94
C VAL A 103 -13.30 0.18 -11.66
N VAL A 104 -14.26 -0.46 -12.33
CA VAL A 104 -14.60 -1.87 -12.13
C VAL A 104 -13.43 -2.77 -12.48
N LEU A 105 -12.83 -2.61 -13.67
CA LEU A 105 -11.72 -3.46 -14.12
C LEU A 105 -10.47 -3.31 -13.25
N LEU A 106 -10.11 -2.09 -12.86
CA LEU A 106 -8.97 -1.85 -11.99
C LEU A 106 -9.21 -2.38 -10.58
N SER A 107 -10.41 -2.20 -10.03
CA SER A 107 -10.78 -2.73 -8.72
C SER A 107 -10.77 -4.27 -8.72
N ALA A 108 -11.32 -4.90 -9.75
CA ALA A 108 -11.30 -6.35 -9.91
C ALA A 108 -9.87 -6.89 -10.06
N ALA A 109 -9.02 -6.23 -10.85
CA ALA A 109 -7.61 -6.62 -10.99
C ALA A 109 -6.84 -6.51 -9.67
N ARG A 110 -7.12 -5.48 -8.85
CA ARG A 110 -6.51 -5.32 -7.53
C ARG A 110 -7.00 -6.37 -6.55
N LEU A 111 -8.31 -6.64 -6.54
CA LEU A 111 -8.88 -7.70 -5.72
C LEU A 111 -8.27 -9.06 -6.08
N GLY A 112 -8.16 -9.37 -7.37
CA GLY A 112 -7.50 -10.58 -7.85
C GLY A 112 -6.04 -10.69 -7.38
N LYS A 113 -5.26 -9.62 -7.50
CA LYS A 113 -3.88 -9.56 -6.97
C LYS A 113 -3.84 -9.76 -5.45
N ARG A 114 -4.77 -9.17 -4.71
CA ARG A 114 -4.86 -9.32 -3.24
C ARG A 114 -5.18 -10.75 -2.85
N VAL A 115 -6.18 -11.35 -3.48
CA VAL A 115 -6.55 -12.76 -3.24
C VAL A 115 -5.39 -13.70 -3.59
N LEU A 116 -4.76 -13.50 -4.75
CA LEU A 116 -3.61 -14.31 -5.18
C LEU A 116 -2.43 -14.19 -4.21
N ARG A 117 -2.09 -12.96 -3.78
CA ARG A 117 -1.02 -12.75 -2.77
C ARG A 117 -1.36 -13.44 -1.45
N THR A 118 -2.60 -13.34 -0.98
CA THR A 118 -3.04 -14.01 0.25
C THR A 118 -2.96 -15.52 0.11
N TYR A 119 -3.34 -16.06 -1.03
CA TYR A 119 -3.25 -17.49 -1.32
C TYR A 119 -1.79 -17.98 -1.34
N LEU A 120 -0.89 -17.27 -2.04
CA LEU A 120 0.54 -17.58 -2.09
C LEU A 120 1.20 -17.51 -0.71
N ARG A 121 0.87 -16.47 0.08
CA ARG A 121 1.36 -16.31 1.45
C ARG A 121 0.92 -17.45 2.38
N ARG A 122 -0.32 -17.93 2.24
CA ARG A 122 -0.79 -19.11 3.00
C ARG A 122 0.00 -20.37 2.66
N ARG A 123 0.59 -20.45 1.47
CA ARG A 123 1.50 -21.52 1.07
C ARG A 123 2.97 -21.26 1.41
N GLY A 124 3.27 -20.21 2.18
CA GLY A 124 4.64 -19.84 2.57
C GLY A 124 5.46 -19.16 1.48
N LEU A 125 4.83 -18.80 0.34
CA LEU A 125 5.50 -18.13 -0.76
C LEU A 125 5.34 -16.60 -0.64
N GLY A 126 6.48 -15.87 -0.73
CA GLY A 126 6.47 -14.41 -0.67
C GLY A 126 6.14 -13.86 0.73
N VAL A 127 6.55 -14.57 1.77
CA VAL A 127 6.52 -14.10 3.17
C VAL A 127 7.87 -13.51 3.52
N ASP A 128 7.87 -12.32 4.13
CA ASP A 128 9.10 -11.70 4.63
C ASP A 128 9.53 -12.40 5.94
N ARG A 129 10.79 -12.84 6.01
CA ARG A 129 11.38 -13.44 7.21
C ARG A 129 11.72 -12.35 8.20
N LEU A 130 11.12 -12.44 9.37
CA LEU A 130 11.15 -11.39 10.38
C LEU A 130 11.92 -11.82 11.62
N LEU A 131 12.85 -10.96 12.05
CA LEU A 131 13.49 -11.04 13.36
C LEU A 131 12.92 -9.96 14.27
N ILE A 132 12.57 -10.32 15.50
CA ILE A 132 12.10 -9.37 16.51
C ILE A 132 13.22 -9.08 17.51
N VAL A 133 13.44 -7.80 17.78
CA VAL A 133 14.41 -7.34 18.78
C VAL A 133 13.65 -6.79 19.98
N GLY A 134 13.82 -7.50 21.11
CA GLY A 134 13.11 -7.24 22.36
C GLY A 134 11.96 -8.22 22.58
N ALA A 135 12.04 -8.94 23.70
CA ALA A 135 11.07 -9.95 24.13
C ALA A 135 10.17 -9.46 25.28
N GLY A 136 10.12 -8.15 25.47
CA GLY A 136 9.23 -7.47 26.42
C GLY A 136 7.76 -7.55 26.00
N GLU A 137 6.89 -6.83 26.67
CA GLU A 137 5.44 -6.84 26.44
C GLU A 137 5.09 -6.43 25.01
N VAL A 138 5.73 -5.37 24.50
CA VAL A 138 5.55 -4.88 23.11
C VAL A 138 5.96 -5.97 22.11
N GLY A 139 7.15 -6.58 22.28
CA GLY A 139 7.61 -7.66 21.40
C GLY A 139 6.68 -8.86 21.37
N ARG A 140 6.20 -9.30 22.54
CA ARG A 140 5.20 -10.39 22.67
C ARG A 140 3.88 -10.04 21.98
N THR A 141 3.45 -8.78 22.08
CA THR A 141 2.22 -8.31 21.43
C THR A 141 2.40 -8.29 19.91
N VAL A 142 3.54 -7.82 19.40
CA VAL A 142 3.86 -7.86 17.95
C VAL A 142 3.86 -9.30 17.43
N MET A 143 4.52 -10.24 18.17
CA MET A 143 4.53 -11.65 17.79
C MET A 143 3.13 -12.26 17.74
N ARG A 144 2.28 -11.98 18.74
CA ARG A 144 0.87 -12.43 18.76
C ARG A 144 0.07 -11.88 17.60
N ASN A 145 0.21 -10.58 17.32
CA ASN A 145 -0.50 -9.92 16.21
C ASN A 145 -0.11 -10.48 14.85
N ILE A 146 1.17 -10.78 14.61
CA ILE A 146 1.62 -11.39 13.36
C ILE A 146 1.00 -12.78 13.18
N VAL A 147 0.92 -13.57 14.26
CA VAL A 147 0.27 -14.90 14.24
C VAL A 147 -1.22 -14.79 13.94
N ALA A 148 -1.90 -13.82 14.56
CA ALA A 148 -3.34 -13.62 14.38
C ALA A 148 -3.68 -13.10 12.95
N HIS A 149 -2.72 -12.46 12.28
CA HIS A 149 -2.94 -11.85 10.97
C HIS A 149 -1.94 -12.36 9.90
N PRO A 150 -2.09 -13.60 9.42
CA PRO A 150 -1.20 -14.18 8.40
C PRO A 150 -1.18 -13.38 7.08
N SER A 151 -2.23 -12.59 6.84
CA SER A 151 -2.34 -11.70 5.68
C SER A 151 -1.25 -10.60 5.64
N LEU A 152 -0.62 -10.28 6.78
CA LEU A 152 0.52 -9.35 6.83
C LEU A 152 1.73 -9.88 6.04
N GLY A 153 1.83 -11.19 5.84
CA GLY A 153 2.89 -11.82 5.06
C GLY A 153 4.23 -11.83 5.76
N TYR A 154 4.24 -11.96 7.09
CA TYR A 154 5.45 -12.14 7.89
C TYR A 154 5.57 -13.56 8.41
N HIS A 155 6.79 -14.07 8.38
CA HIS A 155 7.20 -15.29 9.08
C HIS A 155 8.21 -14.91 10.15
N VAL A 156 7.79 -14.93 11.42
CA VAL A 156 8.70 -14.68 12.55
C VAL A 156 9.63 -15.87 12.69
N VAL A 157 10.92 -15.66 12.41
CA VAL A 157 11.98 -16.68 12.52
C VAL A 157 12.33 -16.90 13.99
N GLY A 158 12.35 -15.83 14.78
CA GLY A 158 12.65 -15.85 16.20
C GLY A 158 12.81 -14.42 16.73
N PHE A 159 13.35 -14.32 17.92
CA PHE A 159 13.63 -13.05 18.56
C PHE A 159 14.99 -13.03 19.24
N VAL A 160 15.52 -11.83 19.45
CA VAL A 160 16.75 -11.60 20.25
C VAL A 160 16.44 -10.64 21.39
N ASP A 161 17.03 -10.88 22.56
CA ASP A 161 16.96 -9.99 23.72
C ASP A 161 18.28 -10.06 24.47
N ASP A 162 18.71 -8.93 25.03
CA ASP A 162 19.96 -8.91 25.81
C ASP A 162 19.77 -9.30 27.28
N ASP A 163 18.54 -9.36 27.72
CA ASP A 163 18.21 -9.95 29.02
C ASP A 163 18.44 -11.47 28.94
N PRO A 164 19.40 -12.03 29.70
CA PRO A 164 19.73 -13.46 29.63
C PRO A 164 18.53 -14.39 29.89
N GLU A 165 17.61 -13.97 30.75
CA GLU A 165 16.41 -14.76 31.04
C GLU A 165 15.45 -14.79 29.86
N LYS A 166 15.33 -13.68 29.12
CA LYS A 166 14.45 -13.59 27.96
C LYS A 166 15.13 -14.10 26.68
N GLY A 167 16.44 -13.82 26.53
CA GLY A 167 17.21 -14.22 25.36
C GLY A 167 17.54 -15.71 25.24
N SER A 168 17.22 -16.51 26.28
CA SER A 168 17.45 -17.97 26.31
C SER A 168 16.18 -18.81 26.33
N THR A 169 15.02 -18.22 26.56
CA THR A 169 13.75 -18.91 26.74
C THR A 169 12.84 -18.77 25.52
N LYS A 170 12.06 -19.83 25.23
CA LYS A 170 11.03 -19.76 24.18
C LYS A 170 9.84 -18.91 24.62
N ILE A 171 9.29 -18.11 23.70
CA ILE A 171 8.03 -17.42 23.90
C ILE A 171 6.97 -18.07 22.99
N GLY A 172 6.17 -18.95 23.57
CA GLY A 172 5.22 -19.74 22.80
C GLY A 172 5.94 -20.63 21.77
N ARG A 173 5.70 -20.41 20.49
CA ARG A 173 6.33 -21.14 19.39
C ARG A 173 7.62 -20.50 18.87
N PHE A 174 7.98 -19.33 19.38
CA PHE A 174 9.15 -18.57 18.89
C PHE A 174 10.39 -18.88 19.71
N GLU A 175 11.49 -19.09 19.04
CA GLU A 175 12.79 -19.40 19.65
C GLU A 175 13.57 -18.11 19.95
N ALA A 176 14.23 -18.11 21.08
CA ALA A 176 15.24 -17.10 21.39
C ALA A 176 16.52 -17.43 20.61
N LEU A 177 17.02 -16.45 19.84
CA LEU A 177 18.19 -16.59 18.99
C LEU A 177 19.44 -15.92 19.61
N GLY A 178 19.36 -15.57 20.89
CA GLY A 178 20.42 -14.95 21.65
C GLY A 178 20.26 -13.45 21.83
N ASN A 179 21.38 -12.73 21.85
CA ASN A 179 21.42 -11.28 22.12
C ASN A 179 21.51 -10.44 20.83
N THR A 180 21.38 -9.12 20.98
CA THR A 180 21.38 -8.17 19.85
C THR A 180 22.72 -8.12 19.09
N ALA A 181 23.84 -8.53 19.68
CA ALA A 181 25.12 -8.60 19.00
C ALA A 181 25.14 -9.67 17.87
N ASN A 182 24.24 -10.65 17.96
CA ASN A 182 24.15 -11.71 16.96
C ASN A 182 23.36 -11.31 15.70
N ILE A 183 22.71 -10.13 15.67
CA ILE A 183 21.87 -9.68 14.54
C ILE A 183 22.58 -9.79 13.18
N PRO A 184 23.83 -9.29 12.99
CA PRO A 184 24.50 -9.37 11.68
C PRO A 184 24.70 -10.81 11.19
N ARG A 185 25.00 -11.72 12.10
CA ARG A 185 25.15 -13.15 11.80
C ARG A 185 23.81 -13.78 11.45
N LEU A 186 22.80 -13.56 12.29
CA LEU A 186 21.45 -14.12 12.13
C LEU A 186 20.79 -13.65 10.84
N VAL A 187 21.01 -12.40 10.45
CA VAL A 187 20.51 -11.83 9.19
C VAL A 187 21.00 -12.64 8.00
N LYS A 188 22.28 -13.03 7.98
CA LYS A 188 22.88 -13.82 6.89
C LYS A 188 22.49 -15.29 6.95
N GLU A 189 22.64 -15.92 8.10
CA GLU A 189 22.37 -17.35 8.28
C GLU A 189 20.91 -17.72 8.07
N LEU A 190 20.00 -16.86 8.55
CA LEU A 190 18.57 -17.11 8.51
C LEU A 190 17.85 -16.35 7.39
N ALA A 191 18.60 -15.69 6.49
CA ALA A 191 18.05 -14.90 5.39
C ALA A 191 16.87 -13.99 5.86
N ILE A 192 17.16 -13.12 6.84
CA ILE A 192 16.16 -12.20 7.41
C ILE A 192 15.91 -11.05 6.44
N ASP A 193 14.67 -10.78 6.11
CA ASP A 193 14.25 -9.70 5.22
C ASP A 193 13.96 -8.40 5.97
N GLU A 194 13.51 -8.53 7.22
CA GLU A 194 13.09 -7.36 8.03
C GLU A 194 13.34 -7.61 9.52
N VAL A 195 13.76 -6.55 10.22
CA VAL A 195 13.96 -6.53 11.67
C VAL A 195 12.97 -5.55 12.29
N ILE A 196 12.21 -6.00 13.29
CA ILE A 196 11.33 -5.13 14.08
C ILE A 196 11.95 -4.92 15.46
N VAL A 197 12.26 -3.67 15.77
CA VAL A 197 12.79 -3.27 17.08
C VAL A 197 11.64 -2.83 17.96
N THR A 198 11.49 -3.51 19.09
CA THR A 198 10.46 -3.27 20.11
C THR A 198 11.04 -2.84 21.45
N LEU A 199 12.26 -2.33 21.42
CA LEU A 199 12.94 -1.82 22.61
C LEU A 199 12.34 -0.48 23.04
N PRO A 200 12.17 -0.23 24.34
CA PRO A 200 11.77 1.09 24.88
C PRO A 200 12.74 2.18 24.47
N TRP A 201 12.27 3.41 24.33
CA TRP A 201 13.07 4.56 23.92
C TRP A 201 14.28 4.86 24.81
N MET A 202 14.23 4.47 26.07
CA MET A 202 15.39 4.59 26.97
C MET A 202 16.64 3.88 26.43
N TYR A 203 16.47 2.92 25.52
CA TYR A 203 17.57 2.21 24.80
C TYR A 203 17.90 2.82 23.44
N HIS A 204 17.61 4.12 23.22
CA HIS A 204 17.79 4.79 21.91
C HIS A 204 19.17 4.59 21.29
N ARG A 205 20.27 4.66 22.09
CA ARG A 205 21.64 4.41 21.59
C ARG A 205 21.78 3.02 20.98
N LYS A 206 21.12 2.04 21.59
CA LYS A 206 21.12 0.67 21.12
C LYS A 206 20.27 0.52 19.88
N ILE A 207 19.10 1.16 19.84
CA ILE A 207 18.23 1.20 18.66
C ILE A 207 19.01 1.73 17.45
N VAL A 208 19.71 2.86 17.61
CA VAL A 208 20.54 3.45 16.55
C VAL A 208 21.66 2.48 16.10
N SER A 209 22.31 1.80 17.05
CA SER A 209 23.34 0.79 16.72
C SER A 209 22.76 -0.38 15.92
N ILE A 210 21.56 -0.87 16.27
CA ILE A 210 20.88 -1.96 15.56
C ILE A 210 20.50 -1.51 14.15
N ILE A 211 19.98 -0.29 13.99
CA ILE A 211 19.66 0.28 12.67
C ILE A 211 20.91 0.28 11.80
N ALA A 212 22.02 0.83 12.30
CA ALA A 212 23.28 0.88 11.55
C ALA A 212 23.84 -0.51 11.16
N GLN A 213 23.64 -1.52 12.02
CA GLN A 213 24.01 -2.90 11.71
C GLN A 213 23.15 -3.46 10.57
N CYS A 214 21.85 -3.29 10.64
CA CYS A 214 20.90 -3.77 9.62
C CYS A 214 21.08 -3.05 8.28
N GLU A 215 21.36 -1.74 8.28
CA GLU A 215 21.66 -0.98 7.06
C GLU A 215 22.89 -1.52 6.33
N ARG A 216 23.94 -1.86 7.04
CA ARG A 216 25.14 -2.48 6.46
C ARG A 216 24.82 -3.80 5.76
N GLU A 217 23.90 -4.57 6.32
CA GLU A 217 23.46 -5.84 5.76
C GLU A 217 22.27 -5.68 4.77
N ARG A 218 21.86 -4.45 4.48
CA ARG A 218 20.72 -4.10 3.59
C ARG A 218 19.38 -4.72 4.00
N VAL A 219 19.16 -4.89 5.29
CA VAL A 219 17.90 -5.41 5.86
C VAL A 219 17.03 -4.25 6.30
N ARG A 220 15.74 -4.37 6.03
CA ARG A 220 14.75 -3.36 6.44
C ARG A 220 14.58 -3.35 7.95
N VAL A 221 14.56 -2.16 8.54
CA VAL A 221 14.31 -2.00 9.98
C VAL A 221 13.03 -1.23 10.19
N ARG A 222 12.23 -1.66 11.15
CA ARG A 222 11.11 -0.91 11.69
C ARG A 222 11.22 -0.82 13.20
N ILE A 223 10.82 0.32 13.71
CA ILE A 223 10.73 0.55 15.15
C ILE A 223 9.25 0.59 15.50
N VAL A 224 8.88 -0.16 16.54
CA VAL A 224 7.57 0.00 17.17
C VAL A 224 7.74 1.01 18.29
N PRO A 225 7.18 2.22 18.16
CA PRO A 225 7.24 3.20 19.22
C PRO A 225 6.49 2.69 20.46
N ASP A 226 6.97 3.05 21.63
CA ASP A 226 6.27 2.73 22.88
C ASP A 226 5.00 3.59 22.97
N ILE A 227 3.87 2.97 22.65
CA ILE A 227 2.56 3.64 22.54
C ILE A 227 2.12 4.21 23.90
N PHE A 228 2.59 3.66 25.02
CA PHE A 228 2.27 4.20 26.32
C PHE A 228 2.87 5.60 26.55
N GLN A 229 4.02 5.88 25.96
CA GLN A 229 4.56 7.26 25.95
C GLN A 229 3.87 8.16 24.94
N MET A 230 3.29 7.59 23.87
CA MET A 230 2.50 8.35 22.88
C MET A 230 1.05 8.60 23.35
N THR A 231 0.49 7.76 24.21
CA THR A 231 -0.89 7.94 24.73
C THR A 231 -0.98 9.11 25.75
N LEU A 232 0.15 9.51 26.31
CA LEU A 232 0.24 10.75 27.08
C LEU A 232 0.32 12.00 26.18
N SER A 233 0.44 11.82 24.86
CA SER A 233 0.57 12.89 23.89
C SER A 233 -0.70 13.05 23.03
N HIS A 234 -1.83 13.40 23.62
CA HIS A 234 -2.67 14.44 23.07
C HIS A 234 -1.93 15.78 23.26
N LEU A 235 -0.69 15.78 22.82
CA LEU A 235 0.23 16.90 22.95
C LEU A 235 0.25 17.56 21.59
N ASP A 236 -0.21 18.80 21.52
CA ASP A 236 0.02 19.66 20.38
C ASP A 236 1.51 19.70 20.10
N VAL A 237 1.92 19.20 18.95
CA VAL A 237 3.30 19.27 18.49
C VAL A 237 3.48 20.65 17.87
N GLU A 238 4.02 21.58 18.60
CA GLU A 238 4.45 22.89 18.09
C GLU A 238 5.86 22.75 17.50
N ASP A 239 6.05 23.29 16.30
CA ASP A 239 7.35 23.39 15.66
C ASP A 239 8.01 24.73 16.01
N LEU A 240 9.09 24.69 16.76
CA LEU A 240 9.90 25.88 17.07
C LEU A 240 11.19 25.83 16.21
N GLY A 241 11.09 26.32 14.96
CA GLY A 241 12.26 26.48 14.11
C GLY A 241 12.94 25.19 13.67
N GLY A 242 12.16 24.11 13.43
CA GLY A 242 12.66 22.79 13.03
C GLY A 242 12.91 21.82 14.19
N VAL A 243 12.57 22.22 15.42
CA VAL A 243 12.63 21.35 16.61
C VAL A 243 11.20 21.09 17.08
N PRO A 244 10.69 19.85 17.00
CA PRO A 244 9.37 19.54 17.53
C PRO A 244 9.36 19.66 19.05
N MET A 245 8.53 20.56 19.58
CA MET A 245 8.28 20.72 21.01
C MET A 245 6.96 20.07 21.39
N ILE A 246 6.96 19.40 22.53
CA ILE A 246 5.80 18.74 23.10
C ILE A 246 5.34 19.57 24.30
N GLY A 247 4.17 20.21 24.17
CA GLY A 247 3.49 20.88 25.28
C GLY A 247 2.85 19.84 26.22
N VAL A 248 2.98 20.03 27.53
CA VAL A 248 2.34 19.19 28.57
C VAL A 248 1.14 19.94 29.11
#